data_6010c56eb2f14e13a5f0025f0013b10f
#
_entry.id   6010c56eb2f14e13a5f0025f0013b10f
#
_cell.length_a   1.000
_cell.length_b   1.000
_cell.length_c   1.000
_cell.angle_alpha   90.00
_cell.angle_beta   90.00
_cell.angle_gamma   90.00
#
_symmetry.space_group_name_H-M   'P 1'
#
loop_
_entity.id
_entity.type
_entity.pdbx_description
1 polymer ?
#
loop_
_entity_poly.entity_id
_entity_poly.type
_entity_poly.pdbx_seq_one_letter_code
_entity_poly.pdbx_strand_id
1 'polypeptide(L)'
;ASGSDGIHFECAPEPLLRPSPDPDDFDHASVEDARITELDGKFYIAYAARSFNMLKFAAGERRVGPDGNRNPTWTENFRRVGFAVTTDWQHCRKLGPITSEHICDANVALFPEKINGKYLILHRPTTAVPWTLPCFYSPASIWLVFSDSLERWGSNRREMPWNMIDGEDIPDEHLLIKPEYEWESMKIGASGIPIP
;
A
#
# COMPACT_ATOMS: atom_id res chain seq x y z
N ALA A 1 -7.18 6.18 19.17
CA ALA A 1 -7.87 7.29 19.82
C ALA A 1 -9.37 7.05 19.75
N SER A 2 -10.09 7.45 20.77
CA SER A 2 -11.56 7.39 20.84
C SER A 2 -12.12 8.76 21.25
N GLY A 3 -13.29 9.11 20.78
CA GLY A 3 -13.99 10.34 21.09
C GLY A 3 -15.47 10.20 20.78
N SER A 4 -16.32 10.97 21.47
CA SER A 4 -17.77 10.90 21.32
C SER A 4 -18.37 12.02 20.45
N ASP A 5 -17.61 13.08 20.19
CA ASP A 5 -18.08 14.29 19.51
C ASP A 5 -17.39 14.56 18.15
N GLY A 6 -16.43 13.71 17.77
CA GLY A 6 -15.65 13.90 16.55
C GLY A 6 -14.62 15.03 16.58
N ILE A 7 -14.45 15.68 17.73
CA ILE A 7 -13.54 16.84 17.92
C ILE A 7 -12.49 16.52 18.98
N HIS A 8 -12.90 15.95 20.11
CA HIS A 8 -12.01 15.60 21.19
C HIS A 8 -11.73 14.12 21.21
N PHE A 9 -10.46 13.77 21.24
CA PHE A 9 -10.01 12.37 21.18
C PHE A 9 -9.07 12.06 22.31
N GLU A 10 -9.29 10.91 22.94
CA GLU A 10 -8.33 10.30 23.86
C GLU A 10 -7.49 9.27 23.12
N CYS A 11 -6.17 9.39 23.22
CA CYS A 11 -5.25 8.43 22.65
C CYS A 11 -5.17 7.20 23.54
N ALA A 12 -5.27 6.01 22.94
CA ALA A 12 -4.93 4.79 23.67
C ALA A 12 -3.44 4.84 24.09
N PRO A 13 -3.09 4.28 25.25
CA PRO A 13 -1.70 4.30 25.73
C PRO A 13 -0.75 3.55 24.81
N GLU A 14 -1.27 2.58 24.08
CA GLU A 14 -0.51 1.74 23.17
C GLU A 14 -1.12 1.77 21.74
N PRO A 15 -0.29 1.79 20.69
CA PRO A 15 -0.80 1.73 19.33
C PRO A 15 -1.40 0.35 19.03
N LEU A 16 -2.53 0.32 18.32
CA LEU A 16 -3.17 -0.90 17.86
C LEU A 16 -2.33 -1.68 16.84
N LEU A 17 -1.66 -0.96 15.95
CA LEU A 17 -0.80 -1.52 14.91
C LEU A 17 0.63 -1.00 15.09
N ARG A 18 1.60 -1.91 15.12
CA ARG A 18 3.02 -1.61 15.32
C ARG A 18 3.88 -2.17 14.18
N PRO A 19 5.05 -1.59 13.92
CA PRO A 19 6.07 -2.25 13.10
C PRO A 19 6.35 -3.67 13.60
N SER A 20 6.76 -4.55 12.69
CA SER A 20 7.20 -5.88 13.07
C SER A 20 8.51 -5.83 13.87
N PRO A 21 8.65 -6.62 14.93
CA PRO A 21 9.94 -6.79 15.59
C PRO A 21 10.94 -7.57 14.75
N ASP A 22 10.46 -8.36 13.78
CA ASP A 22 11.33 -9.12 12.88
C ASP A 22 11.97 -8.17 11.85
N PRO A 23 13.31 -8.08 11.81
CA PRO A 23 14.00 -7.23 10.85
C PRO A 23 13.78 -7.64 9.40
N ASP A 24 13.35 -8.85 9.14
CA ASP A 24 13.12 -9.37 7.80
C ASP A 24 11.69 -9.17 7.30
N ASP A 25 10.83 -8.55 8.11
CA ASP A 25 9.50 -8.18 7.66
C ASP A 25 9.49 -6.85 6.87
N PHE A 26 8.58 -6.77 5.90
CA PHE A 26 8.43 -5.58 5.04
C PHE A 26 8.03 -4.31 5.81
N ASP A 27 7.47 -4.44 6.99
CA ASP A 27 6.98 -3.36 7.85
C ASP A 27 7.79 -3.18 9.15
N HIS A 28 9.02 -3.70 9.18
CA HIS A 28 9.89 -3.61 10.34
C HIS A 28 10.21 -2.17 10.77
N ALA A 29 10.40 -1.27 9.81
CA ALA A 29 10.86 0.09 10.13
C ALA A 29 9.74 1.10 10.35
N SER A 30 8.59 0.93 9.69
CA SER A 30 7.45 1.83 9.87
C SER A 30 6.11 1.20 9.50
N VAL A 31 5.05 1.70 10.14
CA VAL A 31 3.65 1.58 9.76
C VAL A 31 3.06 2.97 9.77
N GLU A 32 2.49 3.40 8.66
CA GLU A 32 2.07 4.78 8.41
C GLU A 32 0.83 4.85 7.50
N ASP A 33 0.20 6.02 7.43
CA ASP A 33 -0.88 6.33 6.49
C ASP A 33 -2.08 5.36 6.56
N ALA A 34 -2.52 4.99 7.75
CA ALA A 34 -3.62 4.04 7.94
C ALA A 34 -4.94 4.55 7.36
N ARG A 35 -5.63 3.66 6.62
CA ARG A 35 -7.01 3.85 6.15
C ARG A 35 -7.86 2.69 6.60
N ILE A 36 -9.01 3.00 7.19
CA ILE A 36 -9.84 2.02 7.85
C ILE A 36 -11.15 1.88 7.09
N THR A 37 -11.46 0.65 6.71
CA THR A 37 -12.71 0.31 6.03
C THR A 37 -13.45 -0.75 6.83
N GLU A 38 -14.72 -0.51 7.13
CA GLU A 38 -15.60 -1.54 7.65
C GLU A 38 -16.14 -2.38 6.50
N LEU A 39 -16.02 -3.70 6.62
CA LEU A 39 -16.51 -4.66 5.64
C LEU A 39 -16.88 -5.96 6.35
N ASP A 40 -18.10 -6.43 6.16
CA ASP A 40 -18.63 -7.68 6.76
C ASP A 40 -18.45 -7.71 8.31
N GLY A 41 -18.70 -6.58 8.98
CA GLY A 41 -18.60 -6.46 10.44
C GLY A 41 -17.17 -6.53 10.99
N LYS A 42 -16.16 -6.34 10.15
CA LYS A 42 -14.75 -6.26 10.52
C LYS A 42 -14.16 -4.94 10.02
N PHE A 43 -13.14 -4.46 10.72
CA PHE A 43 -12.41 -3.27 10.34
C PHE A 43 -11.08 -3.67 9.71
N TYR A 44 -10.93 -3.39 8.42
CA TYR A 44 -9.69 -3.60 7.68
C TYR A 44 -8.89 -2.31 7.65
N ILE A 45 -7.63 -2.42 8.00
CA ILE A 45 -6.69 -1.31 8.07
C ILE A 45 -5.67 -1.49 6.95
N ALA A 46 -5.76 -0.67 5.91
CA ALA A 46 -4.69 -0.54 4.93
C ALA A 46 -3.63 0.40 5.50
N TYR A 47 -2.38 0.00 5.48
CA TYR A 47 -1.27 0.80 6.00
C TYR A 47 -0.05 0.73 5.07
N ALA A 48 0.60 1.87 4.89
CA ALA A 48 1.90 1.90 4.21
C ALA A 48 3.00 1.51 5.19
N ALA A 49 4.03 0.88 4.68
CA ALA A 49 5.12 0.36 5.49
C ALA A 49 6.46 0.38 4.76
N ARG A 50 7.54 0.34 5.52
CA ARG A 50 8.91 0.21 5.02
C ARG A 50 9.68 -0.86 5.78
N SER A 51 10.54 -1.54 5.08
CA SER A 51 11.43 -2.57 5.65
C SER A 51 12.66 -1.97 6.33
N PHE A 52 13.04 -0.72 6.01
CA PHE A 52 14.26 -0.08 6.49
C PHE A 52 14.02 1.38 6.89
N ASN A 53 14.76 1.83 7.89
CA ASN A 53 14.64 3.18 8.43
C ASN A 53 14.96 4.25 7.38
N MET A 54 14.05 5.21 7.18
CA MET A 54 14.18 6.24 6.16
C MET A 54 15.39 7.19 6.38
N LEU A 55 15.73 7.49 7.62
CA LEU A 55 16.87 8.37 7.91
C LEU A 55 18.19 7.68 7.56
N LYS A 56 18.33 6.42 7.89
CA LYS A 56 19.49 5.61 7.50
C LYS A 56 19.59 5.48 5.98
N PHE A 57 18.47 5.23 5.32
CA PHE A 57 18.40 5.14 3.86
C PHE A 57 18.83 6.48 3.21
N ALA A 58 18.31 7.62 3.72
CA ALA A 58 18.68 8.94 3.24
C ALA A 58 20.17 9.28 3.50
N ALA A 59 20.75 8.72 4.55
CA ALA A 59 22.19 8.82 4.84
C ALA A 59 23.05 7.91 3.95
N GLY A 60 22.47 7.19 3.00
CA GLY A 60 23.18 6.34 2.05
C GLY A 60 23.31 4.87 2.46
N GLU A 61 22.81 4.48 3.64
CA GLU A 61 22.78 3.06 4.01
C GLU A 61 21.82 2.29 3.09
N ARG A 62 22.21 1.07 2.76
CA ARG A 62 21.41 0.16 1.93
C ARG A 62 21.24 -1.18 2.64
N ARG A 63 20.15 -1.86 2.31
CA ARG A 63 19.85 -3.14 2.88
C ARG A 63 19.62 -4.19 1.78
N VAL A 64 19.98 -5.41 2.11
CA VAL A 64 19.62 -6.60 1.37
C VAL A 64 18.57 -7.33 2.21
N GLY A 65 17.56 -7.85 1.58
CA GLY A 65 16.49 -8.57 2.25
C GLY A 65 16.90 -9.98 2.69
N PRO A 66 15.94 -10.73 3.23
CA PRO A 66 16.16 -12.12 3.63
C PRO A 66 16.78 -12.94 2.51
N ASP A 67 17.65 -13.86 2.87
CA ASP A 67 18.34 -14.78 1.94
C ASP A 67 19.07 -14.08 0.77
N GLY A 68 19.49 -12.82 0.99
CA GLY A 68 20.18 -12.06 -0.05
C GLY A 68 19.26 -11.42 -1.08
N ASN A 69 17.97 -11.36 -0.83
CA ASN A 69 16.98 -10.73 -1.71
C ASN A 69 17.32 -9.26 -1.98
N ARG A 70 17.44 -8.89 -3.25
CA ARG A 70 17.82 -7.56 -3.73
C ARG A 70 16.69 -6.84 -4.45
N ASN A 71 15.45 -7.25 -4.26
CA ASN A 71 14.34 -6.50 -4.85
C ASN A 71 14.22 -5.08 -4.27
N PRO A 72 13.52 -4.17 -4.94
CA PRO A 72 13.44 -2.76 -4.52
C PRO A 72 12.80 -2.49 -3.16
N THR A 73 12.00 -3.40 -2.62
CA THR A 73 11.51 -3.29 -1.24
C THR A 73 12.67 -3.14 -0.27
N TRP A 74 13.77 -3.86 -0.52
CA TRP A 74 14.95 -3.88 0.33
C TRP A 74 16.01 -2.87 -0.10
N THR A 75 16.41 -2.91 -1.38
CA THR A 75 17.54 -2.11 -1.86
C THR A 75 17.20 -0.63 -2.03
N GLU A 76 15.96 -0.32 -2.42
CA GLU A 76 15.46 1.02 -2.66
C GLU A 76 14.49 1.49 -1.57
N ASN A 77 14.29 0.69 -0.54
CA ASN A 77 13.38 0.97 0.56
C ASN A 77 11.97 1.38 0.10
N PHE A 78 11.45 0.69 -0.89
CA PHE A 78 10.13 0.94 -1.43
C PHE A 78 9.06 0.78 -0.35
N ARG A 79 8.09 1.68 -0.36
CA ARG A 79 6.88 1.49 0.43
C ARG A 79 6.08 0.34 -0.14
N ARG A 80 5.60 -0.48 0.75
CA ARG A 80 4.58 -1.49 0.46
C ARG A 80 3.34 -1.20 1.29
N VAL A 81 2.21 -1.70 0.85
CA VAL A 81 0.99 -1.62 1.63
C VAL A 81 0.64 -2.99 2.15
N GLY A 82 0.33 -3.05 3.44
CA GLY A 82 -0.21 -4.23 4.09
C GLY A 82 -1.65 -4.02 4.54
N PHE A 83 -2.33 -5.13 4.78
CA PHE A 83 -3.60 -5.13 5.51
C PHE A 83 -3.42 -5.69 6.91
N ALA A 84 -4.22 -5.13 7.80
CA ALA A 84 -4.48 -5.69 9.12
C ALA A 84 -5.99 -5.70 9.37
N VAL A 85 -6.47 -6.52 10.29
CA VAL A 85 -7.88 -6.65 10.62
C VAL A 85 -8.10 -6.66 12.11
N THR A 86 -9.13 -5.97 12.56
CA THR A 86 -9.61 -5.97 13.93
C THR A 86 -11.13 -6.04 13.99
N THR A 87 -11.67 -6.53 15.09
CA THR A 87 -13.11 -6.55 15.39
C THR A 87 -13.44 -5.86 16.71
N ASP A 88 -12.43 -5.56 17.52
CA ASP A 88 -12.60 -5.10 18.90
C ASP A 88 -11.78 -3.84 19.23
N TRP A 89 -10.95 -3.36 18.33
CA TRP A 89 -10.03 -2.24 18.50
C TRP A 89 -8.99 -2.42 19.63
N GLN A 90 -8.88 -3.64 20.15
CA GLN A 90 -7.90 -4.01 21.17
C GLN A 90 -6.83 -4.95 20.60
N HIS A 91 -7.24 -5.82 19.69
CA HIS A 91 -6.37 -6.79 19.04
C HIS A 91 -6.41 -6.58 17.53
N CYS A 92 -5.24 -6.61 16.92
CA CYS A 92 -5.10 -6.43 15.49
C CYS A 92 -4.23 -7.56 14.90
N ARG A 93 -4.72 -8.20 13.84
CA ARG A 93 -4.00 -9.24 13.13
C ARG A 93 -3.55 -8.72 11.76
N LYS A 94 -2.25 -8.73 11.50
CA LYS A 94 -1.71 -8.43 10.18
C LYS A 94 -2.03 -9.56 9.20
N LEU A 95 -2.42 -9.20 7.98
CA LEU A 95 -2.69 -10.11 6.87
C LEU A 95 -1.50 -10.21 5.89
N GLY A 96 -0.48 -9.39 6.12
CA GLY A 96 0.69 -9.32 5.26
C GLY A 96 0.60 -8.25 4.16
N PRO A 97 1.62 -8.18 3.31
CA PRO A 97 1.67 -7.21 2.23
C PRO A 97 0.73 -7.58 1.10
N ILE A 98 0.02 -6.58 0.59
CA ILE A 98 -0.94 -6.71 -0.52
C ILE A 98 -0.42 -6.11 -1.84
N THR A 99 0.72 -5.44 -1.82
CA THR A 99 1.34 -4.83 -3.00
C THR A 99 2.63 -5.55 -3.38
N SER A 100 3.03 -5.37 -4.64
CA SER A 100 4.26 -5.98 -5.16
C SER A 100 5.51 -5.48 -4.41
N GLU A 101 6.49 -6.32 -4.25
CA GLU A 101 7.81 -5.98 -3.72
C GLU A 101 8.70 -5.22 -4.72
N HIS A 102 8.29 -5.17 -5.98
CA HIS A 102 9.01 -4.49 -7.06
C HIS A 102 8.48 -3.09 -7.37
N ILE A 103 7.38 -2.69 -6.73
CA ILE A 103 6.71 -1.42 -7.00
C ILE A 103 6.53 -0.67 -5.68
N CYS A 104 6.95 0.60 -5.67
CA CYS A 104 6.62 1.49 -4.55
C CYS A 104 5.13 1.82 -4.63
N ASP A 105 4.36 1.42 -3.64
CA ASP A 105 2.92 1.63 -3.63
C ASP A 105 2.47 2.30 -2.33
N ALA A 106 1.38 3.03 -2.42
CA ALA A 106 0.83 3.76 -1.29
C ALA A 106 -0.64 4.12 -1.53
N ASN A 107 -1.26 4.76 -0.53
CA ASN A 107 -2.59 5.32 -0.64
C ASN A 107 -3.65 4.27 -1.02
N VAL A 108 -3.50 3.05 -0.52
CA VAL A 108 -4.50 2.01 -0.73
C VAL A 108 -5.75 2.33 0.09
N ALA A 109 -6.90 2.28 -0.56
CA ALA A 109 -8.21 2.39 0.07
C ALA A 109 -9.07 1.20 -0.37
N LEU A 110 -9.53 0.40 0.59
CA LEU A 110 -10.44 -0.70 0.35
C LEU A 110 -11.87 -0.17 0.21
N PHE A 111 -12.63 -0.68 -0.74
CA PHE A 111 -14.06 -0.41 -0.83
C PHE A 111 -14.81 -1.09 0.33
N PRO A 112 -15.86 -0.43 0.87
CA PRO A 112 -16.62 -0.95 2.00
C PRO A 112 -17.61 -2.06 1.60
N GLU A 113 -17.69 -2.38 0.32
CA GLU A 113 -18.52 -3.46 -0.22
C GLU A 113 -17.86 -4.13 -1.43
N LYS A 114 -18.31 -5.32 -1.75
CA LYS A 114 -17.90 -5.99 -2.98
C LYS A 114 -18.65 -5.44 -4.19
N ILE A 115 -17.92 -5.16 -5.24
CA ILE A 115 -18.49 -4.75 -6.53
C ILE A 115 -18.45 -5.95 -7.47
N ASN A 116 -19.60 -6.35 -7.98
CA ASN A 116 -19.75 -7.55 -8.83
C ASN A 116 -19.15 -8.81 -8.18
N GLY A 117 -19.30 -8.96 -6.86
CA GLY A 117 -18.82 -10.10 -6.11
C GLY A 117 -17.31 -10.08 -5.77
N LYS A 118 -16.56 -9.10 -6.24
CA LYS A 118 -15.12 -8.96 -5.98
C LYS A 118 -14.83 -7.85 -4.98
N TYR A 119 -13.78 -8.03 -4.19
CA TYR A 119 -13.17 -6.94 -3.43
C TYR A 119 -12.50 -5.95 -4.38
N LEU A 120 -12.44 -4.70 -3.97
CA LEU A 120 -11.90 -3.61 -4.75
C LEU A 120 -11.01 -2.72 -3.90
N ILE A 121 -9.86 -2.33 -4.43
CA ILE A 121 -9.02 -1.29 -3.84
C ILE A 121 -8.72 -0.20 -4.86
N LEU A 122 -8.59 1.02 -4.33
CA LEU A 122 -7.81 2.07 -4.97
C LEU A 122 -6.37 1.95 -4.50
N HIS A 123 -5.43 2.20 -5.39
CA HIS A 123 -4.01 2.27 -5.01
C HIS A 123 -3.25 3.24 -5.92
N ARG A 124 -2.02 3.56 -5.55
CA ARG A 124 -1.16 4.46 -6.31
C ARG A 124 0.22 3.85 -6.45
N PRO A 125 0.42 2.98 -7.42
CA PRO A 125 1.74 2.48 -7.74
C PRO A 125 2.61 3.60 -8.28
N THR A 126 3.86 3.60 -7.86
CA THR A 126 4.88 4.50 -8.38
C THR A 126 6.10 3.67 -8.72
N THR A 127 6.81 4.03 -9.77
CA THR A 127 8.13 3.49 -9.98
C THR A 127 9.13 4.50 -9.45
N ALA A 128 9.99 4.05 -8.60
CA ALA A 128 11.17 4.80 -8.21
C ALA A 128 12.40 4.37 -9.02
N VAL A 129 12.19 3.75 -10.17
CA VAL A 129 13.29 3.46 -11.11
C VAL A 129 13.80 4.80 -11.65
N PRO A 130 15.11 4.93 -11.85
CA PRO A 130 15.70 6.19 -12.33
C PRO A 130 14.91 6.76 -13.49
N TRP A 131 14.64 8.03 -13.44
CA TRP A 131 13.86 8.90 -14.33
C TRP A 131 14.07 8.72 -15.84
N THR A 132 14.89 7.77 -16.26
CA THR A 132 15.32 7.55 -17.63
C THR A 132 14.55 6.47 -18.38
N LEU A 133 13.71 5.70 -17.69
CA LEU A 133 12.91 4.68 -18.36
C LEU A 133 11.43 5.08 -18.33
N PRO A 134 10.74 5.04 -19.48
CA PRO A 134 9.30 5.18 -19.51
C PRO A 134 8.69 4.08 -18.62
N CYS A 135 7.86 4.49 -17.69
CA CYS A 135 7.22 3.59 -16.77
C CYS A 135 5.72 3.64 -16.97
N PHE A 136 5.11 2.47 -16.95
CA PHE A 136 3.66 2.31 -17.07
C PHE A 136 2.87 3.13 -16.02
N TYR A 137 3.45 3.29 -14.83
CA TYR A 137 2.82 4.04 -13.74
C TYR A 137 3.29 5.50 -13.61
N SER A 138 3.91 6.06 -14.63
CA SER A 138 4.33 7.46 -14.62
C SER A 138 3.41 8.31 -15.51
N PRO A 139 2.89 9.45 -15.03
CA PRO A 139 2.94 9.94 -13.66
C PRO A 139 2.10 9.07 -12.71
N ALA A 140 2.42 9.16 -11.40
CA ALA A 140 1.73 8.38 -10.39
C ALA A 140 0.23 8.72 -10.35
N SER A 141 -0.59 7.75 -10.68
CA SER A 141 -2.04 7.85 -10.93
C SER A 141 -2.81 6.96 -9.96
N ILE A 142 -4.12 7.12 -9.92
CA ILE A 142 -5.01 6.27 -9.13
C ILE A 142 -5.49 5.12 -10.00
N TRP A 143 -5.30 3.90 -9.51
CA TRP A 143 -5.68 2.66 -10.15
C TRP A 143 -6.71 1.90 -9.31
N LEU A 144 -7.56 1.12 -9.98
CA LEU A 144 -8.46 0.14 -9.40
C LEU A 144 -7.89 -1.25 -9.56
N VAL A 145 -7.99 -2.07 -8.51
CA VAL A 145 -7.68 -3.50 -8.58
C VAL A 145 -8.81 -4.31 -7.99
N PHE A 146 -9.23 -5.32 -8.71
CA PHE A 146 -10.23 -6.30 -8.29
C PHE A 146 -9.56 -7.56 -7.75
N SER A 147 -10.17 -8.20 -6.75
CA SER A 147 -9.70 -9.48 -6.23
C SER A 147 -10.82 -10.32 -5.65
N ASP A 148 -10.68 -11.63 -5.74
CA ASP A 148 -11.55 -12.59 -5.04
C ASP A 148 -11.11 -12.79 -3.57
N SER A 149 -9.95 -12.25 -3.18
CA SER A 149 -9.36 -12.43 -1.85
C SER A 149 -8.81 -11.12 -1.30
N LEU A 150 -8.99 -10.90 0.01
CA LEU A 150 -8.38 -9.77 0.71
C LEU A 150 -6.86 -9.90 0.93
N GLU A 151 -6.31 -11.09 0.73
CA GLU A 151 -4.89 -11.37 0.94
C GLU A 151 -4.09 -11.40 -0.38
N ARG A 152 -4.78 -11.40 -1.52
CA ARG A 152 -4.15 -11.51 -2.85
C ARG A 152 -4.72 -10.48 -3.80
N TRP A 153 -3.89 -9.56 -4.24
CA TRP A 153 -4.27 -8.47 -5.12
C TRP A 153 -3.43 -8.47 -6.40
N GLY A 154 -4.14 -8.56 -7.55
CA GLY A 154 -3.50 -8.67 -8.86
C GLY A 154 -2.81 -10.02 -9.07
N SER A 155 -3.24 -10.80 -10.04
CA SER A 155 -2.72 -12.14 -10.32
C SER A 155 -1.22 -12.15 -10.61
N ASN A 156 -0.67 -11.06 -11.12
CA ASN A 156 0.71 -10.96 -11.63
C ASN A 156 1.59 -9.98 -10.84
N ARG A 157 1.11 -9.34 -9.78
CA ARG A 157 1.89 -8.33 -9.07
C ARG A 157 3.13 -8.85 -8.35
N ARG A 158 3.14 -10.13 -8.02
CA ARG A 158 4.31 -10.79 -7.43
C ARG A 158 5.37 -11.17 -8.47
N GLU A 159 4.98 -11.22 -9.74
CA GLU A 159 5.78 -11.75 -10.85
C GLU A 159 5.97 -10.75 -11.99
N MET A 160 5.61 -9.47 -11.83
CA MET A 160 5.76 -8.50 -12.91
C MET A 160 7.23 -8.37 -13.33
N PRO A 161 7.60 -8.88 -14.49
CA PRO A 161 8.91 -8.60 -15.03
C PRO A 161 9.03 -7.12 -15.37
N TRP A 162 10.19 -6.56 -15.17
CA TRP A 162 10.56 -5.17 -15.47
C TRP A 162 10.30 -4.73 -16.93
N ASN A 163 9.94 -5.67 -17.81
CA ASN A 163 9.73 -5.48 -19.23
C ASN A 163 8.26 -5.45 -19.68
N MET A 164 7.29 -5.44 -18.78
CA MET A 164 5.90 -5.15 -19.15
C MET A 164 5.69 -3.65 -19.38
N ILE A 165 6.45 -3.09 -20.32
CA ILE A 165 6.45 -1.66 -20.63
C ILE A 165 5.46 -1.33 -21.77
N ASP A 166 4.98 -2.32 -22.48
CA ASP A 166 4.21 -2.12 -23.71
C ASP A 166 2.71 -2.42 -23.52
N GLY A 167 2.01 -1.58 -22.74
CA GLY A 167 0.59 -1.31 -22.98
C GLY A 167 -0.39 -2.49 -22.85
N GLU A 168 0.03 -3.65 -22.37
CA GLU A 168 -0.90 -4.74 -22.08
C GLU A 168 -1.65 -4.47 -20.78
N ASP A 169 -2.96 -4.58 -20.83
CA ASP A 169 -3.82 -4.47 -19.65
C ASP A 169 -3.37 -5.45 -18.59
N ILE A 170 -3.03 -4.95 -17.42
CA ILE A 170 -2.77 -5.80 -16.27
C ILE A 170 -4.13 -6.42 -15.88
N PRO A 171 -4.26 -7.74 -15.88
CA PRO A 171 -5.50 -8.38 -15.52
C PRO A 171 -6.02 -7.87 -14.16
N ASP A 172 -7.30 -7.53 -14.11
CA ASP A 172 -7.99 -7.00 -12.92
C ASP A 172 -7.47 -5.66 -12.37
N GLU A 173 -6.63 -4.93 -13.11
CA GLU A 173 -6.14 -3.60 -12.74
C GLU A 173 -6.52 -2.57 -13.81
N HIS A 174 -7.12 -1.46 -13.38
CA HIS A 174 -7.63 -0.43 -14.27
C HIS A 174 -7.20 0.96 -13.86
N LEU A 175 -6.68 1.73 -14.80
CA LEU A 175 -6.39 3.14 -14.58
C LEU A 175 -7.70 3.91 -14.39
N LEU A 176 -7.89 4.53 -13.21
CA LEU A 176 -9.08 5.28 -12.88
C LEU A 176 -8.92 6.78 -13.14
N ILE A 177 -7.88 7.39 -12.58
CA ILE A 177 -7.65 8.83 -12.67
C ILE A 177 -6.18 9.09 -12.95
N LYS A 178 -5.92 9.92 -13.96
CA LYS A 178 -4.59 10.47 -14.27
C LYS A 178 -4.46 11.89 -13.74
N PRO A 179 -3.23 12.37 -13.48
CA PRO A 179 -2.97 13.80 -13.37
C PRO A 179 -3.42 14.57 -14.62
N GLU A 180 -4.12 15.67 -14.43
CA GLU A 180 -4.62 16.54 -15.52
C GLU A 180 -4.04 17.96 -15.44
N TYR A 181 -3.71 18.40 -14.23
CA TYR A 181 -3.26 19.76 -13.97
C TYR A 181 -1.75 19.80 -13.66
N GLU A 182 -1.13 20.95 -13.91
CA GLU A 182 0.31 21.14 -13.68
C GLU A 182 0.71 20.83 -12.22
N TRP A 183 -0.12 21.21 -11.25
CA TRP A 183 0.13 20.92 -9.83
C TRP A 183 0.01 19.43 -9.46
N GLU A 184 -0.57 18.62 -10.33
CA GLU A 184 -0.68 17.16 -10.19
C GLU A 184 0.47 16.41 -10.89
N SER A 185 1.35 17.13 -11.61
CA SER A 185 2.33 16.57 -12.54
C SER A 185 3.23 15.48 -11.95
N MET A 186 3.45 15.48 -10.64
CA MET A 186 4.25 14.44 -9.99
C MET A 186 3.43 13.24 -9.54
N LYS A 187 2.24 13.47 -8.99
CA LYS A 187 1.40 12.40 -8.44
C LYS A 187 0.01 12.91 -8.05
N ILE A 188 -0.94 12.00 -8.13
CA ILE A 188 -2.22 12.07 -7.43
C ILE A 188 -2.42 10.80 -6.60
N GLY A 189 -3.33 10.80 -5.65
CA GLY A 189 -3.60 9.63 -4.83
C GLY A 189 -4.92 9.74 -4.08
N ALA A 190 -5.58 8.62 -3.84
CA ALA A 190 -6.79 8.57 -3.04
C ALA A 190 -6.50 9.04 -1.61
N SER A 191 -7.40 9.84 -1.05
CA SER A 191 -7.30 10.33 0.33
C SER A 191 -8.08 9.47 1.31
N GLY A 192 -9.40 9.43 1.17
CA GLY A 192 -10.30 8.66 2.02
C GLY A 192 -10.68 7.31 1.43
N ILE A 193 -11.47 6.55 2.19
CA ILE A 193 -12.16 5.39 1.67
C ILE A 193 -13.31 5.81 0.77
N PRO A 194 -13.66 5.02 -0.25
CA PRO A 194 -14.86 5.24 -1.05
C PRO A 194 -16.13 5.24 -0.18
N ILE A 195 -17.05 6.09 -0.51
CA ILE A 195 -18.38 6.17 0.13
C ILE A 195 -19.37 5.47 -0.81
N PRO A 196 -20.19 4.53 -0.33
CA PRO A 196 -21.21 3.86 -1.14
C PRO A 196 -22.25 4.81 -1.72
#